data_4a68f36bf03ffcc3f35419ccc958c2b5
#
_entry.id   4a68f36bf03ffcc3f35419ccc958c2b5
#
_cell.length_a   1.000
_cell.length_b   1.000
_cell.length_c   1.000
_cell.angle_alpha   90.00
_cell.angle_beta   90.00
_cell.angle_gamma   90.00
#
_symmetry.space_group_name_H-M   'P 1'
#
loop_
_entity.id
_entity.type
_entity.pdbx_description
1 polymer ?
#
loop_
_entity_poly.entity_id
_entity_poly.type
_entity_poly.pdbx_seq_one_letter_code
_entity_poly.pdbx_strand_id
1 'polypeptide(L)'
;IETIQAINPELIIYGLSGSHTIEQAILHGQPYMNEVFADRSYQKDGSLTPRQIEGAMIHDTSKACEQVLKIILQKKVMTLHEVMIPIQADTICIHGDGDNAVALAAAIYSTLKENHIEIQHP
;
A
#
# COMPACT_ATOMS: atom_id res chain seq x y z
N ILE A 1 -0.42 -19.69 4.65
CA ILE A 1 -1.89 -19.75 4.57
C ILE A 1 -2.42 -20.88 5.44
N GLU A 2 -2.07 -22.14 5.21
CA GLU A 2 -2.56 -23.31 5.94
C GLU A 2 -2.50 -23.16 7.47
N THR A 3 -1.40 -22.61 7.99
CA THR A 3 -1.25 -22.35 9.44
C THR A 3 -2.28 -21.35 9.94
N ILE A 4 -2.55 -20.30 9.17
CA ILE A 4 -3.54 -19.26 9.53
C ILE A 4 -4.93 -19.87 9.53
N GLN A 5 -5.27 -20.65 8.52
CA GLN A 5 -6.56 -21.34 8.42
C GLN A 5 -6.78 -22.34 9.55
N ALA A 6 -5.71 -23.02 9.99
CA ALA A 6 -5.78 -23.96 11.13
C ALA A 6 -6.03 -23.24 12.48
N ILE A 7 -5.61 -21.97 12.60
CA ILE A 7 -5.82 -21.16 13.81
C ILE A 7 -7.20 -20.48 13.75
N ASN A 8 -7.45 -19.72 12.69
CA ASN A 8 -8.72 -19.05 12.46
C ASN A 8 -8.85 -18.68 10.96
N PRO A 9 -9.73 -19.35 10.20
CA PRO A 9 -9.90 -19.11 8.78
C PRO A 9 -10.53 -17.74 8.44
N GLU A 10 -11.09 -17.04 9.43
CA GLU A 10 -11.69 -15.69 9.24
C GLU A 10 -10.67 -14.56 9.37
N LEU A 11 -9.42 -14.85 9.75
CA LEU A 11 -8.37 -13.83 9.82
C LEU A 11 -8.10 -13.24 8.44
N ILE A 12 -8.03 -11.91 8.39
CA ILE A 12 -7.72 -11.18 7.16
C ILE A 12 -6.21 -11.02 7.04
N ILE A 13 -5.65 -11.46 5.91
CA ILE A 13 -4.23 -11.26 5.60
C ILE A 13 -4.05 -9.91 4.91
N TYR A 14 -3.22 -9.05 5.46
CA TYR A 14 -2.74 -7.83 4.80
C TYR A 14 -1.43 -8.18 4.08
N GLY A 15 -1.43 -8.07 2.77
CA GLY A 15 -0.27 -8.39 1.94
C GLY A 15 -0.02 -7.32 0.88
N LEU A 16 1.25 -7.13 0.51
CA LEU A 16 1.61 -6.22 -0.58
C LEU A 16 0.78 -6.53 -1.82
N SER A 17 0.13 -5.53 -2.37
CA SER A 17 -0.73 -5.64 -3.55
C SER A 17 -0.01 -6.33 -4.71
N GLY A 18 -0.65 -7.34 -5.29
CA GLY A 18 -0.10 -8.13 -6.40
C GLY A 18 1.05 -9.06 -6.02
N SER A 19 1.33 -9.25 -4.72
CA SER A 19 2.38 -10.17 -4.27
C SER A 19 1.95 -11.63 -4.30
N HIS A 20 2.94 -12.51 -4.24
CA HIS A 20 2.70 -13.96 -4.10
C HIS A 20 1.87 -14.31 -2.86
N THR A 21 1.97 -13.54 -1.77
CA THR A 21 1.13 -13.71 -0.57
C THR A 21 -0.35 -13.54 -0.91
N ILE A 22 -0.69 -12.50 -1.68
CA ILE A 22 -2.07 -12.27 -2.14
C ILE A 22 -2.54 -13.37 -3.09
N GLU A 23 -1.70 -13.79 -4.04
CA GLU A 23 -2.00 -14.91 -4.94
C GLU A 23 -2.32 -16.18 -4.17
N GLN A 24 -1.53 -16.51 -3.15
CA GLN A 24 -1.76 -17.68 -2.31
C GLN A 24 -3.01 -17.53 -1.44
N ALA A 25 -3.30 -16.33 -0.93
CA ALA A 25 -4.54 -16.10 -0.19
C ALA A 25 -5.77 -16.35 -1.08
N ILE A 26 -5.76 -15.85 -2.31
CA ILE A 26 -6.82 -16.08 -3.29
C ILE A 26 -6.97 -17.58 -3.58
N LEU A 27 -5.87 -18.25 -3.88
CA LEU A 27 -5.86 -19.67 -4.25
C LEU A 27 -6.46 -20.57 -3.15
N HIS A 28 -6.21 -20.21 -1.89
CA HIS A 28 -6.69 -20.98 -0.73
C HIS A 28 -8.00 -20.45 -0.13
N GLY A 29 -8.63 -19.44 -0.74
CA GLY A 29 -9.87 -18.85 -0.22
C GLY A 29 -9.72 -18.15 1.14
N GLN A 30 -8.49 -17.68 1.46
CA GLN A 30 -8.21 -16.95 2.69
C GLN A 30 -8.62 -15.49 2.52
N PRO A 31 -9.37 -14.87 3.47
CA PRO A 31 -9.64 -13.44 3.44
C PRO A 31 -8.34 -12.62 3.39
N TYR A 32 -8.30 -11.62 2.53
CA TYR A 32 -7.11 -10.78 2.32
C TYR A 32 -7.45 -9.34 2.01
N MET A 33 -6.47 -8.46 2.20
CA MET A 33 -6.48 -7.07 1.77
C MET A 33 -5.19 -6.73 1.04
N ASN A 34 -5.32 -6.03 -0.09
CA ASN A 34 -4.18 -5.50 -0.84
C ASN A 34 -3.64 -4.27 -0.13
N GLU A 35 -2.47 -4.41 0.47
CA GLU A 35 -1.78 -3.32 1.13
C GLU A 35 -0.89 -2.57 0.14
N VAL A 36 -0.98 -1.23 0.17
CA VAL A 36 -0.09 -0.34 -0.56
C VAL A 36 0.63 0.60 0.39
N PHE A 37 1.73 1.19 -0.05
CA PHE A 37 2.61 1.99 0.78
C PHE A 37 2.62 3.44 0.30
N ALA A 38 2.34 4.36 1.21
CA ALA A 38 2.30 5.79 0.90
C ALA A 38 3.71 6.37 0.68
N ASP A 39 4.69 5.88 1.43
CA ASP A 39 6.03 6.43 1.58
C ASP A 39 7.13 5.59 0.91
N ARG A 40 6.76 4.65 0.04
CA ARG A 40 7.67 3.77 -0.66
C ARG A 40 7.50 3.86 -2.18
N SER A 41 8.61 3.79 -2.91
CA SER A 41 8.56 3.64 -4.36
C SER A 41 8.42 2.18 -4.78
N TYR A 42 7.93 1.98 -5.99
CA TYR A 42 7.64 0.68 -6.58
C TYR A 42 8.56 0.38 -7.77
N GLN A 43 8.82 -0.90 -7.99
CA GLN A 43 9.47 -1.43 -9.19
C GLN A 43 8.43 -1.73 -10.28
N LYS A 44 8.90 -2.01 -11.50
CA LYS A 44 8.03 -2.34 -12.64
C LYS A 44 7.21 -3.61 -12.46
N ASP A 45 7.68 -4.54 -11.62
CA ASP A 45 6.99 -5.78 -11.29
C ASP A 45 6.00 -5.65 -10.12
N GLY A 46 5.82 -4.43 -9.58
CA GLY A 46 4.95 -4.16 -8.44
C GLY A 46 5.60 -4.36 -7.07
N SER A 47 6.81 -4.88 -7.00
CA SER A 47 7.55 -4.98 -5.74
C SER A 47 8.00 -3.60 -5.24
N LEU A 48 8.26 -3.49 -3.93
CA LEU A 48 8.83 -2.28 -3.35
C LEU A 48 10.31 -2.16 -3.72
N THR A 49 10.75 -0.94 -4.04
CA THR A 49 12.17 -0.66 -4.26
C THR A 49 12.96 -1.02 -3.00
N PRO A 50 14.06 -1.81 -3.11
CA PRO A 50 14.92 -2.12 -1.97
C PRO A 50 15.42 -0.86 -1.27
N ARG A 51 15.41 -0.83 0.06
CA ARG A 51 15.70 0.38 0.86
C ARG A 51 17.11 0.96 0.63
N GLN A 52 18.04 0.16 0.12
CA GLN A 52 19.41 0.59 -0.21
C GLN A 52 19.51 1.39 -1.51
N ILE A 53 18.46 1.37 -2.33
CA ILE A 53 18.41 2.08 -3.61
C ILE A 53 17.93 3.51 -3.36
N GLU A 54 18.61 4.48 -3.96
CA GLU A 54 18.18 5.87 -3.92
C GLU A 54 16.76 6.02 -4.49
N GLY A 55 15.93 6.81 -3.82
CA GLY A 55 14.51 6.98 -4.19
C GLY A 55 13.58 5.87 -3.70
N ALA A 56 14.07 4.88 -2.93
CA ALA A 56 13.22 3.84 -2.33
C ALA A 56 12.20 4.39 -1.34
N MET A 57 12.55 5.47 -0.62
CA MET A 57 11.69 6.14 0.35
C MET A 57 11.21 7.47 -0.21
N ILE A 58 9.94 7.79 0.02
CA ILE A 58 9.32 9.08 -0.32
C ILE A 58 9.23 9.90 0.95
N HIS A 59 10.17 10.83 1.14
CA HIS A 59 10.23 11.69 2.34
C HIS A 59 9.36 12.94 2.20
N ASP A 60 9.01 13.31 0.99
CA ASP A 60 8.16 14.46 0.70
C ASP A 60 6.69 14.11 0.91
N THR A 61 6.06 14.74 1.89
CA THR A 61 4.66 14.51 2.26
C THR A 61 3.70 14.78 1.09
N SER A 62 3.95 15.81 0.28
CA SER A 62 3.09 16.10 -0.88
C SER A 62 3.16 15.00 -1.92
N LYS A 63 4.36 14.50 -2.22
CA LYS A 63 4.56 13.38 -3.15
C LYS A 63 3.89 12.10 -2.64
N ALA A 64 3.97 11.83 -1.35
CA ALA A 64 3.30 10.68 -0.75
C ALA A 64 1.77 10.80 -0.87
N CYS A 65 1.20 11.97 -0.61
CA CYS A 65 -0.23 12.23 -0.81
C CYS A 65 -0.66 12.10 -2.28
N GLU A 66 0.13 12.62 -3.22
CA GLU A 66 -0.11 12.43 -4.65
C GLU A 66 -0.09 10.96 -5.07
N GLN A 67 0.88 10.19 -4.56
CA GLN A 67 0.95 8.75 -4.81
C GLN A 67 -0.30 8.04 -4.32
N VAL A 68 -0.74 8.32 -3.09
CA VAL A 68 -1.95 7.74 -2.49
C VAL A 68 -3.18 8.04 -3.35
N LEU A 69 -3.36 9.30 -3.77
CA LEU A 69 -4.49 9.66 -4.64
C LEU A 69 -4.45 8.94 -5.99
N LYS A 70 -3.28 8.84 -6.63
CA LYS A 70 -3.14 8.08 -7.88
C LYS A 70 -3.51 6.62 -7.70
N ILE A 71 -3.04 6.00 -6.62
CA ILE A 71 -3.34 4.59 -6.32
C ILE A 71 -4.84 4.40 -6.15
N ILE A 72 -5.50 5.22 -5.34
CA ILE A 72 -6.92 5.04 -5.02
C ILE A 72 -7.82 5.41 -6.20
N LEU A 73 -7.60 6.57 -6.80
CA LEU A 73 -8.51 7.12 -7.82
C LEU A 73 -8.26 6.53 -9.21
N GLN A 74 -7.00 6.22 -9.54
CA GLN A 74 -6.62 5.74 -10.87
C GLN A 74 -6.26 4.26 -10.89
N LYS A 75 -6.16 3.60 -9.73
CA LYS A 75 -5.69 2.21 -9.57
C LYS A 75 -4.34 1.97 -10.26
N LYS A 76 -3.45 2.96 -10.14
CA LYS A 76 -2.10 2.96 -10.74
C LYS A 76 -1.10 3.60 -9.79
N VAL A 77 0.14 3.14 -9.87
CA VAL A 77 1.27 3.76 -9.18
C VAL A 77 2.40 4.05 -10.16
N MET A 78 3.10 5.18 -9.95
CA MET A 78 4.31 5.51 -10.68
C MET A 78 5.49 4.74 -10.07
N THR A 79 6.20 3.99 -10.89
CA THR A 79 7.41 3.28 -10.45
C THR A 79 8.60 4.22 -10.35
N LEU A 80 9.68 3.78 -9.68
CA LEU A 80 10.94 4.52 -9.61
C LEU A 80 11.50 4.90 -11.00
N HIS A 81 11.18 4.11 -12.02
CA HIS A 81 11.63 4.33 -13.40
C HIS A 81 10.58 5.05 -14.27
N GLU A 82 9.68 5.81 -13.66
CA GLU A 82 8.67 6.63 -14.35
C GLU A 82 7.73 5.84 -15.27
N VAL A 83 7.45 4.58 -14.92
CA VAL A 83 6.46 3.75 -15.62
C VAL A 83 5.24 3.60 -14.73
N MET A 84 4.06 3.86 -15.28
CA MET A 84 2.79 3.62 -14.57
C MET A 84 2.43 2.13 -14.64
N ILE A 85 2.21 1.52 -13.49
CA ILE A 85 1.73 0.14 -13.39
C ILE A 85 0.37 0.08 -12.69
N PRO A 86 -0.47 -0.90 -13.00
CA PRO A 86 -1.72 -1.12 -12.26
C PRO A 86 -1.41 -1.59 -10.83
N ILE A 87 -2.24 -1.16 -9.89
CA ILE A 87 -2.16 -1.58 -8.49
C ILE A 87 -3.56 -1.52 -7.85
N GLN A 88 -3.87 -2.47 -6.99
CA GLN A 88 -5.10 -2.46 -6.19
C GLN A 88 -4.77 -2.06 -4.76
N ALA A 89 -5.60 -1.21 -4.15
CA ALA A 89 -5.44 -0.79 -2.76
C ALA A 89 -6.74 -1.02 -2.00
N ASP A 90 -6.65 -1.81 -0.96
CA ASP A 90 -7.71 -1.98 0.03
C ASP A 90 -7.29 -1.30 1.33
N THR A 91 -5.99 -1.19 1.60
CA THR A 91 -5.42 -0.52 2.77
C THR A 91 -4.11 0.19 2.44
N ILE A 92 -3.78 1.22 3.21
CA ILE A 92 -2.56 2.03 3.03
C ILE A 92 -1.69 1.90 4.27
N CYS A 93 -0.47 1.41 4.09
CA CYS A 93 0.55 1.38 5.12
C CYS A 93 1.31 2.70 5.18
N ILE A 94 1.51 3.19 6.40
CA ILE A 94 2.37 4.33 6.71
C ILE A 94 3.34 3.88 7.78
N HIS A 95 4.65 4.03 7.54
CA HIS A 95 5.67 3.65 8.51
C HIS A 95 5.72 4.64 9.67
N GLY A 96 5.75 4.11 10.90
CA GLY A 96 5.75 4.89 12.14
C GLY A 96 7.14 5.26 12.68
N ASP A 97 8.21 4.77 12.06
CA ASP A 97 9.60 4.94 12.50
C ASP A 97 10.33 6.14 11.87
N GLY A 98 9.67 6.86 10.97
CA GLY A 98 10.19 8.09 10.37
C GLY A 98 9.93 9.32 11.22
N ASP A 99 10.82 10.31 11.16
CA ASP A 99 10.71 11.57 11.92
C ASP A 99 9.41 12.34 11.65
N ASN A 100 8.82 12.14 10.48
CA ASN A 100 7.61 12.82 10.02
C ASN A 100 6.36 11.91 10.00
N ALA A 101 6.39 10.74 10.62
CA ALA A 101 5.33 9.74 10.54
C ALA A 101 3.94 10.30 10.91
N VAL A 102 3.85 11.04 12.00
CA VAL A 102 2.59 11.66 12.47
C VAL A 102 2.11 12.72 11.48
N ALA A 103 3.00 13.58 10.99
CA ALA A 103 2.65 14.60 10.01
C ALA A 103 2.20 13.99 8.68
N LEU A 104 2.87 12.93 8.24
CA LEU A 104 2.50 12.20 7.03
C LEU A 104 1.11 11.55 7.18
N ALA A 105 0.85 10.89 8.30
CA ALA A 105 -0.46 10.28 8.58
C ALA A 105 -1.58 11.32 8.58
N ALA A 106 -1.36 12.46 9.24
CA ALA A 106 -2.32 13.58 9.27
C ALA A 106 -2.58 14.15 7.87
N ALA A 107 -1.52 14.35 7.06
CA ALA A 107 -1.64 14.86 5.71
C ALA A 107 -2.41 13.89 4.79
N ILE A 108 -2.10 12.59 4.84
CA ILE A 108 -2.82 11.57 4.06
C ILE A 108 -4.30 11.53 4.48
N TYR A 109 -4.59 11.53 5.79
CA TYR A 109 -5.97 11.56 6.28
C TYR A 109 -6.75 12.78 5.75
N SER A 110 -6.15 13.98 5.83
CA SER A 110 -6.77 15.20 5.31
C SER A 110 -6.99 15.13 3.80
N THR A 111 -5.98 14.67 3.06
CA THR A 111 -6.04 14.48 1.61
C THR A 111 -7.17 13.54 1.18
N LEU A 112 -7.34 12.42 1.89
CA LEU A 112 -8.43 11.47 1.62
C LEU A 112 -9.79 12.11 1.87
N LYS A 113 -9.95 12.81 3.01
CA LYS A 113 -11.21 13.52 3.33
C LYS A 113 -11.57 14.61 2.30
N GLU A 114 -10.61 15.42 1.91
CA GLU A 114 -10.79 16.49 0.91
C GLU A 114 -11.21 15.95 -0.46
N ASN A 115 -10.80 14.73 -0.77
CA ASN A 115 -11.18 14.02 -2.00
C ASN A 115 -12.39 13.10 -1.85
N HIS A 116 -13.15 13.23 -0.74
CA HIS A 116 -14.36 12.45 -0.46
C HIS A 116 -14.12 10.93 -0.43
N ILE A 117 -12.91 10.52 -0.04
CA ILE A 117 -12.56 9.11 0.14
C ILE A 117 -12.83 8.75 1.60
N GLU A 118 -13.76 7.82 1.80
CA GLU A 118 -14.13 7.35 3.13
C GLU A 118 -13.15 6.28 3.62
N ILE A 119 -12.70 6.44 4.87
CA ILE A 119 -11.85 5.45 5.55
C ILE A 119 -12.78 4.60 6.40
N GLN A 120 -12.82 3.30 6.09
CA GLN A 120 -13.68 2.34 6.79
C GLN A 120 -12.83 1.30 7.53
N HIS A 121 -13.45 0.69 8.52
CA HIS A 121 -12.91 -0.48 9.19
C HIS A 121 -13.17 -1.72 8.33
N PRO A 122 -12.21 -2.64 8.15
CA PRO A 122 -12.42 -3.88 7.41
C PRO A 122 -13.41 -4.82 8.09
#